data_e5bef924fc095ddf22f88fa7e9bb0cf4
#
_entry.id   e5bef924fc095ddf22f88fa7e9bb0cf4
#
_cell.length_a   1.000
_cell.length_b   1.000
_cell.length_c   1.000
_cell.angle_alpha   90.00
_cell.angle_beta   90.00
_cell.angle_gamma   90.00
#
_symmetry.space_group_name_H-M   'P 1'
#
loop_
_entity.id
_entity.type
_entity.pdbx_description
1 polymer ?
#
loop_
_entity_poly.entity_id
_entity_poly.type
_entity_poly.pdbx_seq_one_letter_code
_entity_poly.pdbx_strand_id
1 'polypeptide(L)'
;QTETRTGRISSNEPNLQNIPVRTELGSRFRRYFTACEGCTLLDADYSQIELRIMAHISGDEHMRQAFADGEDIHRATAARIYGVSPQDVTPAMRSSVKAINFGIIYGKGAYSLSQDLGISVKEAEAFIQTYLGAYPKVKEYMDATVAFGKEHGYVATLYGRRRALPELASSNFNVRAQGERMALNTPIQ
;
A
#
# COMPACT_ATOMS: atom_id res chain seq x y z
N GLN A 1 -6.64 -21.34 -3.47
CA GLN A 1 -6.90 -21.41 -2.02
C GLN A 1 -7.65 -20.18 -1.56
N THR A 2 -8.67 -20.36 -0.75
CA THR A 2 -9.53 -19.28 -0.22
C THR A 2 -9.27 -18.98 1.26
N GLU A 3 -8.51 -19.83 1.95
CA GLU A 3 -8.19 -19.69 3.36
C GLU A 3 -6.85 -18.96 3.54
N THR A 4 -6.89 -17.64 3.53
CA THR A 4 -5.75 -16.81 3.86
C THR A 4 -6.04 -15.93 5.07
N ARG A 5 -5.00 -15.52 5.81
CA ARG A 5 -5.16 -14.67 7.01
C ARG A 5 -5.78 -13.31 6.71
N THR A 6 -5.62 -12.81 5.51
CA THR A 6 -6.12 -11.49 5.07
C THR A 6 -7.47 -11.56 4.35
N GLY A 7 -7.91 -12.75 3.93
CA GLY A 7 -9.09 -12.93 3.09
C GLY A 7 -8.83 -12.80 1.59
N ARG A 8 -7.58 -12.52 1.18
CA ARG A 8 -7.19 -12.61 -0.23
C ARG A 8 -7.19 -14.07 -0.68
N ILE A 9 -7.47 -14.32 -1.93
CA ILE A 9 -7.26 -15.65 -2.53
C ILE A 9 -5.77 -15.85 -2.81
N SER A 10 -5.33 -17.09 -2.82
CA SER A 10 -3.98 -17.46 -3.25
C SER A 10 -4.03 -18.54 -4.32
N SER A 11 -3.07 -18.49 -5.24
CA SER A 11 -2.91 -19.49 -6.30
C SER A 11 -1.65 -20.31 -6.05
N ASN A 12 -1.75 -21.62 -6.23
CA ASN A 12 -0.67 -22.56 -6.01
C ASN A 12 -0.73 -23.68 -7.06
N GLU A 13 0.40 -24.13 -7.54
CA GLU A 13 0.58 -25.26 -8.47
C GLU A 13 -0.25 -25.17 -9.78
N PRO A 14 0.00 -24.16 -10.63
CA PRO A 14 1.00 -23.11 -10.55
C PRO A 14 0.53 -21.84 -9.83
N ASN A 15 1.47 -21.06 -9.31
CA ASN A 15 1.16 -19.75 -8.74
C ASN A 15 1.01 -18.70 -9.86
N LEU A 16 -0.21 -18.54 -10.35
CA LEU A 16 -0.55 -17.60 -11.42
C LEU A 16 -0.56 -16.13 -10.98
N GLN A 17 -0.53 -15.85 -9.66
CA GLN A 17 -0.44 -14.48 -9.14
C GLN A 17 0.97 -13.89 -9.24
N ASN A 18 1.98 -14.73 -9.43
CA ASN A 18 3.39 -14.33 -9.53
C ASN A 18 3.94 -14.33 -10.95
N ILE A 19 3.09 -14.19 -11.96
CA ILE A 19 3.54 -14.03 -13.35
C ILE A 19 4.41 -12.77 -13.44
N PRO A 20 5.67 -12.87 -13.88
CA PRO A 20 6.56 -11.72 -13.97
C PRO A 20 5.99 -10.66 -14.92
N VAL A 21 6.01 -9.38 -14.49
CA VAL A 21 5.49 -8.27 -15.32
C VAL A 21 6.50 -7.14 -15.51
N ARG A 22 7.60 -7.16 -14.73
CA ARG A 22 8.59 -6.06 -14.72
C ARG A 22 9.68 -6.23 -15.77
N THR A 23 9.93 -7.45 -16.22
CA THR A 23 10.93 -7.75 -17.26
C THR A 23 10.25 -7.90 -18.61
N GLU A 24 10.96 -7.61 -19.70
CA GLU A 24 10.43 -7.77 -21.07
C GLU A 24 10.00 -9.22 -21.32
N LEU A 25 10.83 -10.19 -20.97
CA LEU A 25 10.49 -11.61 -21.12
C LEU A 25 9.28 -12.00 -20.26
N GLY A 26 9.22 -11.53 -19.01
CA GLY A 26 8.10 -11.81 -18.11
C GLY A 26 6.78 -11.25 -18.63
N SER A 27 6.79 -10.03 -19.18
CA SER A 27 5.58 -9.41 -19.73
C SER A 27 5.01 -10.18 -20.94
N ARG A 28 5.87 -10.90 -21.67
CA ARG A 28 5.43 -11.76 -22.79
C ARG A 28 4.60 -12.96 -22.34
N PHE A 29 4.75 -13.43 -21.11
CA PHE A 29 3.97 -14.56 -20.57
C PHE A 29 2.46 -14.28 -20.60
N ARG A 30 2.05 -13.03 -20.43
CA ARG A 30 0.63 -12.66 -20.49
C ARG A 30 -0.03 -12.97 -21.85
N ARG A 31 0.74 -13.02 -22.93
CA ARG A 31 0.26 -13.33 -24.27
C ARG A 31 -0.19 -14.79 -24.46
N TYR A 32 0.22 -15.67 -23.54
CA TYR A 32 -0.17 -17.09 -23.57
C TYR A 32 -1.54 -17.32 -22.91
N PHE A 33 -2.09 -16.32 -22.20
CA PHE A 33 -3.44 -16.37 -21.67
C PHE A 33 -4.39 -15.84 -22.73
N THR A 34 -5.05 -16.76 -23.43
CA THR A 34 -5.99 -16.45 -24.49
C THR A 34 -7.38 -16.94 -24.12
N ALA A 35 -8.42 -16.23 -24.58
CA ALA A 35 -9.79 -16.69 -24.45
C ALA A 35 -10.07 -17.83 -25.44
N CYS A 36 -11.05 -18.68 -25.11
CA CYS A 36 -11.58 -19.66 -26.06
C CYS A 36 -12.23 -18.93 -27.24
N GLU A 37 -12.42 -19.64 -28.34
CA GLU A 37 -13.15 -19.12 -29.52
C GLU A 37 -14.54 -18.60 -29.14
N GLY A 38 -14.88 -17.41 -29.59
CA GLY A 38 -16.12 -16.72 -29.23
C GLY A 38 -16.17 -16.09 -27.83
N CYS A 39 -15.07 -16.16 -27.05
CA CYS A 39 -14.98 -15.57 -25.71
C CYS A 39 -13.97 -14.42 -25.68
N THR A 40 -14.08 -13.59 -24.65
CA THR A 40 -13.16 -12.50 -24.36
C THR A 40 -12.71 -12.58 -22.90
N LEU A 41 -11.41 -12.33 -22.65
CA LEU A 41 -10.92 -12.13 -21.29
C LEU A 41 -11.33 -10.72 -20.81
N LEU A 42 -12.04 -10.68 -19.69
CA LEU A 42 -12.37 -9.44 -19.00
C LEU A 42 -11.45 -9.30 -17.78
N ASP A 43 -10.69 -8.22 -17.74
CA ASP A 43 -9.89 -7.81 -16.58
C ASP A 43 -10.50 -6.52 -15.99
N ALA A 44 -10.92 -6.60 -14.75
CA ALA A 44 -11.49 -5.46 -14.03
C ALA A 44 -10.80 -5.31 -12.67
N ASP A 45 -10.20 -4.16 -12.43
CA ASP A 45 -9.50 -3.83 -11.18
C ASP A 45 -10.04 -2.53 -10.56
N TYR A 46 -10.07 -2.51 -9.24
CA TYR A 46 -10.40 -1.29 -8.51
C TYR A 46 -9.24 -0.31 -8.55
N SER A 47 -9.47 0.86 -9.11
CA SER A 47 -8.45 1.92 -9.14
C SER A 47 -8.07 2.35 -7.73
N GLN A 48 -6.84 2.02 -7.31
CA GLN A 48 -6.23 2.50 -6.06
C GLN A 48 -7.06 2.19 -4.80
N ILE A 49 -7.71 1.02 -4.75
CA ILE A 49 -8.68 0.67 -3.70
C ILE A 49 -8.10 0.85 -2.29
N GLU A 50 -6.86 0.47 -2.07
CA GLU A 50 -6.20 0.52 -0.76
C GLU A 50 -6.02 1.97 -0.27
N LEU A 51 -5.66 2.90 -1.18
CA LEU A 51 -5.57 4.33 -0.87
C LEU A 51 -6.95 4.94 -0.59
N ARG A 52 -7.98 4.51 -1.32
CA ARG A 52 -9.37 4.93 -1.08
C ARG A 52 -9.88 4.46 0.27
N ILE A 53 -9.57 3.21 0.64
CA ILE A 53 -9.89 2.67 1.96
C ILE A 53 -9.14 3.48 3.03
N MET A 54 -7.85 3.74 2.86
CA MET A 54 -7.07 4.55 3.79
C MET A 54 -7.67 5.96 3.96
N ALA A 55 -8.04 6.63 2.88
CA ALA A 55 -8.71 7.94 2.94
C ALA A 55 -10.02 7.88 3.73
N HIS A 56 -10.79 6.80 3.55
CA HIS A 56 -12.05 6.61 4.24
C HIS A 56 -11.86 6.37 5.75
N ILE A 57 -11.01 5.39 6.12
CA ILE A 57 -10.85 4.97 7.51
C ILE A 57 -10.06 5.98 8.36
N SER A 58 -9.09 6.69 7.76
CA SER A 58 -8.37 7.76 8.45
C SER A 58 -9.19 9.04 8.59
N GLY A 59 -10.15 9.24 7.70
CA GLY A 59 -10.90 10.49 7.63
C GLY A 59 -10.05 11.68 7.15
N ASP A 60 -8.92 11.45 6.50
CA ASP A 60 -8.05 12.53 6.00
C ASP A 60 -8.76 13.32 4.88
N GLU A 61 -9.05 14.57 5.15
CA GLU A 61 -9.84 15.41 4.26
C GLU A 61 -9.13 15.70 2.93
N HIS A 62 -7.80 15.91 2.96
CA HIS A 62 -7.02 16.18 1.75
C HIS A 62 -7.02 14.96 0.83
N MET A 63 -6.83 13.76 1.40
CA MET A 63 -6.85 12.53 0.62
C MET A 63 -8.25 12.21 0.09
N ARG A 64 -9.30 12.43 0.89
CA ARG A 64 -10.69 12.24 0.47
C ARG A 64 -11.09 13.20 -0.64
N GLN A 65 -10.71 14.48 -0.51
CA GLN A 65 -11.00 15.50 -1.50
C GLN A 65 -10.33 15.20 -2.85
N ALA A 66 -9.04 14.83 -2.84
CA ALA A 66 -8.32 14.44 -4.06
C ALA A 66 -9.04 13.30 -4.81
N PHE A 67 -9.59 12.32 -4.09
CA PHE A 67 -10.38 11.26 -4.71
C PHE A 67 -11.75 11.72 -5.19
N ALA A 68 -12.42 12.64 -4.48
CA ALA A 68 -13.71 13.20 -4.88
C ALA A 68 -13.60 14.03 -6.16
N ASP A 69 -12.51 14.77 -6.29
CA ASP A 69 -12.21 15.61 -7.47
C ASP A 69 -11.71 14.77 -8.67
N GLY A 70 -11.56 13.46 -8.51
CA GLY A 70 -11.04 12.58 -9.56
C GLY A 70 -9.55 12.79 -9.85
N GLU A 71 -8.82 13.39 -8.93
CA GLU A 71 -7.38 13.64 -9.10
C GLU A 71 -6.56 12.34 -9.09
N ASP A 72 -5.46 12.35 -9.81
CA ASP A 72 -4.43 11.33 -9.66
C ASP A 72 -3.70 11.55 -8.33
N ILE A 73 -4.07 10.78 -7.30
CA ILE A 73 -3.50 10.90 -5.95
C ILE A 73 -1.96 10.79 -5.94
N HIS A 74 -1.37 10.00 -6.85
CA HIS A 74 0.08 9.90 -6.94
C HIS A 74 0.70 11.18 -7.50
N ARG A 75 0.02 11.83 -8.43
CA ARG A 75 0.43 13.13 -8.98
C ARG A 75 0.25 14.24 -7.95
N ALA A 76 -0.89 14.31 -7.29
CA ALA A 76 -1.15 15.28 -6.23
C ALA A 76 -0.15 15.17 -5.08
N THR A 77 0.13 13.94 -4.64
CA THR A 77 1.15 13.68 -3.61
C THR A 77 2.56 14.05 -4.10
N ALA A 78 2.90 13.74 -5.36
CA ALA A 78 4.19 14.11 -5.93
C ALA A 78 4.39 15.63 -5.98
N ALA A 79 3.38 16.38 -6.41
CA ALA A 79 3.42 17.84 -6.41
C ALA A 79 3.76 18.39 -5.02
N ARG A 80 3.16 17.86 -3.97
CA ARG A 80 3.42 18.25 -2.57
C ARG A 80 4.82 17.85 -2.09
N ILE A 81 5.25 16.62 -2.36
CA ILE A 81 6.56 16.09 -1.89
C ILE A 81 7.71 16.82 -2.57
N TYR A 82 7.60 17.06 -3.87
CA TYR A 82 8.66 17.72 -4.65
C TYR A 82 8.54 19.24 -4.69
N GLY A 83 7.45 19.82 -4.15
CA GLY A 83 7.23 21.28 -4.13
C GLY A 83 7.05 21.88 -5.53
N VAL A 84 6.45 21.14 -6.45
CA VAL A 84 6.19 21.55 -7.84
C VAL A 84 4.69 21.62 -8.11
N SER A 85 4.30 22.29 -9.22
CA SER A 85 2.90 22.28 -9.64
C SER A 85 2.49 20.87 -10.14
N PRO A 86 1.20 20.49 -10.07
CA PRO A 86 0.76 19.17 -10.57
C PRO A 86 1.08 18.93 -12.06
N GLN A 87 1.17 20.01 -12.86
CA GLN A 87 1.51 19.95 -14.28
C GLN A 87 2.99 19.62 -14.51
N ASP A 88 3.86 20.01 -13.56
CA ASP A 88 5.31 19.83 -13.66
C ASP A 88 5.77 18.47 -13.08
N VAL A 89 4.83 17.67 -12.55
CA VAL A 89 5.13 16.33 -12.06
C VAL A 89 5.51 15.40 -13.21
N THR A 90 6.76 15.00 -13.24
CA THR A 90 7.28 14.05 -14.23
C THR A 90 6.78 12.62 -14.00
N PRO A 91 6.79 11.75 -15.04
CA PRO A 91 6.47 10.34 -14.87
C PRO A 91 7.35 9.64 -13.81
N ALA A 92 8.63 10.01 -13.71
CA ALA A 92 9.56 9.47 -12.72
C ALA A 92 9.15 9.85 -11.30
N MET A 93 8.86 11.14 -11.03
CA MET A 93 8.35 11.62 -9.75
C MET A 93 7.06 10.89 -9.33
N ARG A 94 6.12 10.77 -10.27
CA ARG A 94 4.86 10.05 -10.03
C ARG A 94 5.08 8.58 -9.69
N SER A 95 6.01 7.91 -10.39
CA SER A 95 6.35 6.51 -10.15
C SER A 95 7.00 6.30 -8.78
N SER A 96 7.93 7.18 -8.39
CA SER A 96 8.56 7.17 -7.07
C SER A 96 7.52 7.34 -5.96
N VAL A 97 6.62 8.31 -6.11
CA VAL A 97 5.54 8.55 -5.13
C VAL A 97 4.54 7.40 -5.08
N LYS A 98 4.27 6.71 -6.18
CA LYS A 98 3.46 5.48 -6.15
C LYS A 98 4.08 4.44 -5.22
N ALA A 99 5.40 4.21 -5.28
CA ALA A 99 6.10 3.30 -4.38
C ALA A 99 6.09 3.80 -2.92
N ILE A 100 6.20 5.12 -2.71
CA ILE A 100 6.11 5.76 -1.39
C ILE A 100 4.71 5.55 -0.78
N ASN A 101 3.65 5.88 -1.51
CA ASN A 101 2.27 5.76 -1.05
C ASN A 101 1.97 4.34 -0.56
N PHE A 102 2.28 3.32 -1.36
CA PHE A 102 2.09 1.93 -0.96
C PHE A 102 3.03 1.51 0.16
N GLY A 103 4.29 1.96 0.11
CA GLY A 103 5.28 1.66 1.15
C GLY A 103 4.82 2.13 2.52
N ILE A 104 4.37 3.39 2.63
CA ILE A 104 3.95 3.99 3.90
C ILE A 104 2.69 3.31 4.44
N ILE A 105 1.67 3.12 3.60
CA ILE A 105 0.43 2.45 4.00
C ILE A 105 0.68 1.05 4.56
N TYR A 106 1.67 0.35 3.99
CA TYR A 106 2.08 -0.96 4.45
C TYR A 106 3.13 -0.95 5.58
N GLY A 107 3.40 0.23 6.16
CA GLY A 107 4.32 0.36 7.28
C GLY A 107 5.79 0.10 6.94
N LYS A 108 6.20 0.33 5.68
CA LYS A 108 7.63 0.28 5.33
C LYS A 108 8.37 1.42 6.00
N GLY A 109 9.48 1.08 6.68
CA GLY A 109 10.40 2.07 7.22
C GLY A 109 11.32 2.66 6.15
N ALA A 110 12.05 3.73 6.54
CA ALA A 110 12.94 4.47 5.66
C ALA A 110 14.00 3.60 4.96
N TYR A 111 14.55 2.61 5.67
CA TYR A 111 15.53 1.69 5.08
C TYR A 111 14.94 0.89 3.90
N SER A 112 13.77 0.26 4.09
CA SER A 112 13.15 -0.52 3.01
C SER A 112 12.74 0.36 1.83
N LEU A 113 12.24 1.57 2.12
CA LEU A 113 11.86 2.54 1.10
C LEU A 113 13.07 3.03 0.31
N SER A 114 14.21 3.28 0.97
CA SER A 114 15.46 3.70 0.32
C SER A 114 15.97 2.65 -0.68
N GLN A 115 15.87 1.36 -0.33
CA GLN A 115 16.24 0.26 -1.24
C GLN A 115 15.32 0.19 -2.47
N ASP A 116 14.02 0.37 -2.26
CA ASP A 116 13.05 0.33 -3.37
C ASP A 116 13.23 1.48 -4.37
N LEU A 117 13.63 2.66 -3.88
CA LEU A 117 13.77 3.88 -4.67
C LEU A 117 15.20 4.15 -5.15
N GLY A 118 16.19 3.43 -4.64
CA GLY A 118 17.61 3.68 -4.95
C GLY A 118 18.11 5.02 -4.42
N ILE A 119 17.59 5.50 -3.28
CA ILE A 119 17.95 6.76 -2.62
C ILE A 119 18.58 6.50 -1.25
N SER A 120 19.13 7.53 -0.61
CA SER A 120 19.65 7.42 0.75
C SER A 120 18.52 7.22 1.77
N VAL A 121 18.84 6.59 2.91
CA VAL A 121 17.89 6.41 4.03
C VAL A 121 17.36 7.75 4.54
N LYS A 122 18.23 8.78 4.57
CA LYS A 122 17.86 10.13 4.99
C LYS A 122 16.83 10.77 4.07
N GLU A 123 16.98 10.61 2.75
CA GLU A 123 16.00 11.08 1.77
C GLU A 123 14.67 10.33 1.89
N ALA A 124 14.72 9.00 2.07
CA ALA A 124 13.53 8.19 2.30
C ALA A 124 12.79 8.60 3.57
N GLU A 125 13.52 8.92 4.65
CA GLU A 125 12.94 9.45 5.88
C GLU A 125 12.26 10.80 5.67
N ALA A 126 12.93 11.71 4.96
CA ALA A 126 12.36 13.02 4.60
C ALA A 126 11.06 12.86 3.78
N PHE A 127 11.03 11.92 2.84
CA PHE A 127 9.81 11.62 2.08
C PHE A 127 8.67 11.11 2.96
N ILE A 128 8.96 10.19 3.89
CA ILE A 128 7.97 9.70 4.85
C ILE A 128 7.41 10.85 5.69
N GLN A 129 8.27 11.69 6.23
CA GLN A 129 7.85 12.85 7.04
C GLN A 129 7.01 13.84 6.24
N THR A 130 7.41 14.15 5.02
CA THR A 130 6.65 15.05 4.13
C THR A 130 5.28 14.45 3.77
N TYR A 131 5.22 13.15 3.48
CA TYR A 131 3.96 12.45 3.21
C TYR A 131 3.01 12.49 4.41
N LEU A 132 3.50 12.09 5.59
CA LEU A 132 2.70 12.07 6.81
C LEU A 132 2.32 13.49 7.26
N GLY A 133 3.14 14.49 6.98
CA GLY A 133 2.80 15.90 7.17
C GLY A 133 1.72 16.39 6.22
N ALA A 134 1.67 15.88 4.99
CA ALA A 134 0.62 16.20 4.02
C ALA A 134 -0.71 15.51 4.34
N TYR A 135 -0.66 14.37 5.03
CA TYR A 135 -1.83 13.56 5.42
C TYR A 135 -1.83 13.25 6.93
N PRO A 136 -2.02 14.25 7.80
CA PRO A 136 -1.86 14.09 9.25
C PRO A 136 -2.84 13.08 9.86
N LYS A 137 -4.05 12.96 9.32
CA LYS A 137 -5.04 11.98 9.79
C LYS A 137 -4.67 10.55 9.44
N VAL A 138 -3.92 10.34 8.36
CA VAL A 138 -3.34 9.03 8.03
C VAL A 138 -2.34 8.64 9.11
N LYS A 139 -1.46 9.56 9.52
CA LYS A 139 -0.50 9.32 10.61
C LYS A 139 -1.20 8.98 11.93
N GLU A 140 -2.17 9.79 12.33
CA GLU A 140 -2.97 9.55 13.56
C GLU A 140 -3.62 8.17 13.54
N TYR A 141 -4.23 7.78 12.40
CA TYR A 141 -4.84 6.47 12.23
C TYR A 141 -3.84 5.33 12.34
N MET A 142 -2.67 5.46 11.71
CA MET A 142 -1.62 4.45 11.77
C MET A 142 -1.12 4.24 13.20
N ASP A 143 -0.83 5.34 13.91
CA ASP A 143 -0.36 5.30 15.29
C ASP A 143 -1.42 4.68 16.21
N ALA A 144 -2.69 5.08 16.06
CA ALA A 144 -3.81 4.54 16.83
C ALA A 144 -4.03 3.04 16.57
N THR A 145 -3.91 2.60 15.32
CA THR A 145 -4.08 1.19 14.93
C THR A 145 -3.00 0.31 15.56
N VAL A 146 -1.76 0.76 15.56
CA VAL A 146 -0.64 0.03 16.19
C VAL A 146 -0.82 0.01 17.70
N ALA A 147 -1.19 1.13 18.32
CA ALA A 147 -1.46 1.22 19.76
C ALA A 147 -2.59 0.26 20.17
N PHE A 148 -3.71 0.27 19.45
CA PHE A 148 -4.83 -0.65 19.67
C PHE A 148 -4.40 -2.12 19.56
N GLY A 149 -3.63 -2.44 18.52
CA GLY A 149 -3.11 -3.80 18.33
C GLY A 149 -2.21 -4.27 19.47
N LYS A 150 -1.35 -3.38 20.01
CA LYS A 150 -0.50 -3.68 21.17
C LYS A 150 -1.30 -3.90 22.45
N GLU A 151 -2.35 -3.10 22.66
CA GLU A 151 -3.19 -3.20 23.85
C GLU A 151 -4.09 -4.44 23.84
N HIS A 152 -4.71 -4.74 22.69
CA HIS A 152 -5.75 -5.78 22.59
C HIS A 152 -5.26 -7.11 22.00
N GLY A 153 -4.05 -7.15 21.43
CA GLY A 153 -3.49 -8.34 20.79
C GLY A 153 -4.09 -8.68 19.41
N TYR A 154 -4.92 -7.82 18.85
CA TYR A 154 -5.51 -7.98 17.51
C TYR A 154 -5.85 -6.64 16.87
N VAL A 155 -6.08 -6.68 15.56
CA VAL A 155 -6.72 -5.59 14.80
C VAL A 155 -7.90 -6.15 14.01
N ALA A 156 -8.80 -5.27 13.54
CA ALA A 156 -9.98 -5.67 12.80
C ALA A 156 -10.17 -4.85 11.51
N THR A 157 -10.80 -5.45 10.51
CA THR A 157 -11.27 -4.76 9.30
C THR A 157 -12.55 -3.98 9.57
N LEU A 158 -12.97 -3.13 8.63
CA LEU A 158 -14.27 -2.42 8.68
C LEU A 158 -15.47 -3.37 8.89
N TYR A 159 -15.39 -4.60 8.36
CA TYR A 159 -16.44 -5.61 8.49
C TYR A 159 -16.27 -6.54 9.69
N GLY A 160 -15.38 -6.18 10.64
CA GLY A 160 -15.23 -6.91 11.90
C GLY A 160 -14.38 -8.18 11.81
N ARG A 161 -13.72 -8.48 10.69
CA ARG A 161 -12.77 -9.60 10.64
C ARG A 161 -11.58 -9.27 11.53
N ARG A 162 -11.36 -10.08 12.56
CA ARG A 162 -10.25 -9.92 13.51
C ARG A 162 -9.03 -10.73 13.07
N ARG A 163 -7.86 -10.14 13.25
CA ARG A 163 -6.56 -10.80 13.11
C ARG A 163 -5.77 -10.68 14.40
N ALA A 164 -5.55 -11.80 15.07
CA ALA A 164 -4.64 -11.85 16.21
C ALA A 164 -3.20 -11.58 15.78
N LEU A 165 -2.47 -10.79 16.56
CA LEU A 165 -1.12 -10.32 16.29
C LEU A 165 -0.21 -10.52 17.52
N PRO A 166 0.10 -11.77 17.89
CA PRO A 166 0.99 -12.06 19.02
C PRO A 166 2.40 -11.48 18.81
N GLU A 167 2.79 -11.23 17.56
CA GLU A 167 4.04 -10.61 17.17
C GLU A 167 4.24 -9.23 17.81
N LEU A 168 3.18 -8.48 18.07
CA LEU A 168 3.25 -7.15 18.69
C LEU A 168 3.79 -7.17 20.14
N ALA A 169 3.63 -8.30 20.85
CA ALA A 169 4.14 -8.49 22.20
C ALA A 169 5.57 -9.06 22.23
N SER A 170 6.18 -9.33 21.08
CA SER A 170 7.51 -9.95 21.00
C SER A 170 8.60 -9.03 21.55
N SER A 171 9.54 -9.57 22.31
CA SER A 171 10.76 -8.87 22.71
C SER A 171 11.73 -8.66 21.55
N ASN A 172 11.66 -9.51 20.50
CA ASN A 172 12.45 -9.36 19.29
C ASN A 172 11.95 -8.19 18.45
N PHE A 173 12.83 -7.21 18.22
CA PHE A 173 12.51 -6.01 17.44
C PHE A 173 11.97 -6.33 16.02
N ASN A 174 12.60 -7.26 15.30
CA ASN A 174 12.19 -7.60 13.93
C ASN A 174 10.80 -8.24 13.87
N VAL A 175 10.50 -9.12 14.84
CA VAL A 175 9.18 -9.76 14.96
C VAL A 175 8.12 -8.71 15.32
N ARG A 176 8.41 -7.83 16.26
CA ARG A 176 7.51 -6.74 16.64
C ARG A 176 7.25 -5.79 15.47
N ALA A 177 8.29 -5.36 14.76
CA ALA A 177 8.16 -4.52 13.57
C ALA A 177 7.34 -5.20 12.45
N GLN A 178 7.45 -6.53 12.31
CA GLN A 178 6.59 -7.29 11.42
C GLN A 178 5.13 -7.26 11.89
N GLY A 179 4.88 -7.41 13.20
CA GLY A 179 3.56 -7.28 13.81
C GLY A 179 2.91 -5.93 13.53
N GLU A 180 3.68 -4.84 13.66
CA GLU A 180 3.21 -3.48 13.37
C GLU A 180 2.81 -3.31 11.89
N ARG A 181 3.61 -3.83 10.96
CA ARG A 181 3.23 -3.85 9.53
C ARG A 181 1.95 -4.66 9.28
N MET A 182 1.81 -5.81 9.93
CA MET A 182 0.59 -6.62 9.82
C MET A 182 -0.64 -5.91 10.42
N ALA A 183 -0.46 -5.14 11.49
CA ALA A 183 -1.52 -4.34 12.09
C ALA A 183 -2.03 -3.27 11.12
N LEU A 184 -1.13 -2.55 10.44
CA LEU A 184 -1.48 -1.53 9.46
C LEU A 184 -2.12 -2.09 8.19
N ASN A 185 -1.64 -3.24 7.73
CA ASN A 185 -2.15 -3.86 6.50
C ASN A 185 -3.55 -4.46 6.65
N THR A 186 -3.84 -5.06 7.80
CA THR A 186 -5.07 -5.85 7.99
C THR A 186 -6.36 -5.07 7.78
N PRO A 187 -6.52 -3.83 8.27
CA PRO A 187 -7.75 -3.05 8.06
C PRO A 187 -8.00 -2.66 6.60
N ILE A 188 -6.94 -2.63 5.79
CA ILE A 188 -6.97 -2.19 4.39
C ILE A 188 -7.19 -3.37 3.44
N GLN A 189 -6.59 -4.51 3.74
CA GLN A 189 -6.65 -5.73 2.93
C GLN A 189 -7.93 -6.52 3.15
#